data_c205a756aeffde1f7671bc25bd547ac7
#
_entry.id   c205a756aeffde1f7671bc25bd547ac7
#
_cell.length_a   1.000
_cell.length_b   1.000
_cell.length_c   1.000
_cell.angle_alpha   90.00
_cell.angle_beta   90.00
_cell.angle_gamma   90.00
#
_symmetry.space_group_name_H-M   'P 1'
#
loop_
_entity.id
_entity.type
_entity.pdbx_description
1 polymer ?
#
loop_
_entity_poly.entity_id
_entity_poly.type
_entity_poly.pdbx_seq_one_letter_code
_entity_poly.pdbx_strand_id
1 'polypeptide(L)'
;MTEARFNLRKNVLHQAFSFAVSLALTFLTYRILIGRSGIEAVGTWSLLLAWTSLIRLGDLGLSTATLRFVARHDLDHEQEVIRDTIETGILSNSAIFGLLNLLGWGVLAWTLPYLVSADHLAEGEALLPWLFLLSFLSNLSWIVLGSLQGLHAGYVAARLSVAGNILQLVLAIVLIPVSYTHLRAHE
;
A
#
# COMPACT_ATOMS: atom_id res chain seq x y z
N MET A 1 -0.58 -18.46 30.77
CA MET A 1 -0.78 -16.99 30.77
C MET A 1 0.51 -16.18 30.56
N THR A 2 1.68 -16.67 30.87
CA THR A 2 2.98 -15.97 30.74
C THR A 2 3.50 -15.88 29.30
N GLU A 3 3.34 -16.90 28.48
CA GLU A 3 3.81 -16.91 27.09
C GLU A 3 3.05 -15.93 26.17
N ALA A 4 1.73 -15.82 26.34
CA ALA A 4 0.92 -14.88 25.56
C ALA A 4 1.30 -13.41 25.82
N ARG A 5 1.68 -13.07 27.08
CA ARG A 5 2.14 -11.71 27.43
C ARG A 5 3.54 -11.41 26.86
N PHE A 6 4.41 -12.40 26.75
CA PHE A 6 5.73 -12.23 26.17
C PHE A 6 5.65 -11.97 24.67
N ASN A 7 4.79 -12.69 23.97
CA ASN A 7 4.53 -12.52 22.54
C ASN A 7 3.90 -11.13 22.23
N LEU A 8 3.00 -10.64 23.09
CA LEU A 8 2.38 -9.31 22.92
C LEU A 8 3.43 -8.19 22.97
N ARG A 9 4.29 -8.17 23.98
CA ARG A 9 5.36 -7.16 24.10
C ARG A 9 6.31 -7.20 22.90
N LYS A 10 6.72 -8.39 22.48
CA LYS A 10 7.56 -8.59 21.30
C LYS A 10 6.90 -8.04 20.05
N ASN A 11 5.62 -8.35 19.81
CA ASN A 11 4.87 -7.87 18.67
C ASN A 11 4.73 -6.33 18.68
N VAL A 12 4.40 -5.73 19.82
CA VAL A 12 4.28 -4.28 19.96
C VAL A 12 5.60 -3.58 19.68
N LEU A 13 6.71 -4.07 20.24
CA LEU A 13 8.04 -3.49 20.02
C LEU A 13 8.47 -3.60 18.54
N HIS A 14 8.22 -4.75 17.91
CA HIS A 14 8.52 -4.92 16.47
C HIS A 14 7.68 -4.00 15.61
N GLN A 15 6.41 -3.83 15.91
CA GLN A 15 5.55 -2.89 15.18
C GLN A 15 5.96 -1.44 15.37
N ALA A 16 6.26 -1.02 16.60
CA ALA A 16 6.73 0.33 16.87
C ALA A 16 8.06 0.63 16.17
N PHE A 17 9.01 -0.30 16.22
CA PHE A 17 10.29 -0.18 15.52
C PHE A 17 10.08 -0.14 14.00
N SER A 18 9.27 -1.05 13.46
CA SER A 18 8.91 -1.08 12.04
C SER A 18 8.28 0.23 11.58
N PHE A 19 7.38 0.79 12.38
CA PHE A 19 6.75 2.09 12.09
C PHE A 19 7.78 3.22 12.02
N ALA A 20 8.69 3.31 13.01
CA ALA A 20 9.73 4.33 13.03
C ALA A 20 10.69 4.21 11.82
N VAL A 21 11.10 2.98 11.50
CA VAL A 21 11.94 2.70 10.31
C VAL A 21 11.19 3.05 9.02
N SER A 22 9.93 2.67 8.89
CA SER A 22 9.10 2.99 7.73
C SER A 22 8.95 4.49 7.53
N LEU A 23 8.74 5.23 8.61
CA LEU A 23 8.65 6.70 8.58
C LEU A 23 9.96 7.33 8.07
N ALA A 24 11.10 6.89 8.61
CA ALA A 24 12.42 7.35 8.18
C ALA A 24 12.70 7.03 6.71
N LEU A 25 12.39 5.82 6.26
CA LEU A 25 12.54 5.40 4.86
C LEU A 25 11.65 6.20 3.93
N THR A 26 10.39 6.44 4.30
CA THR A 26 9.47 7.26 3.53
C THR A 26 9.99 8.70 3.40
N PHE A 27 10.43 9.30 4.51
CA PHE A 27 11.01 10.65 4.48
C PHE A 27 12.24 10.72 3.56
N LEU A 28 13.12 9.73 3.65
CA LEU A 28 14.31 9.64 2.79
C LEU A 28 13.93 9.49 1.32
N THR A 29 12.93 8.67 1.01
CA THR A 29 12.40 8.49 -0.35
C THR A 29 11.89 9.81 -0.91
N TYR A 30 11.04 10.54 -0.18
CA TYR A 30 10.54 11.86 -0.63
C TYR A 30 11.66 12.87 -0.82
N ARG A 31 12.65 12.91 0.06
CA ARG A 31 13.82 13.79 -0.08
C ARG A 31 14.59 13.51 -1.38
N ILE A 32 14.78 12.24 -1.72
CA ILE A 32 15.45 11.83 -2.96
C ILE A 32 14.59 12.18 -4.19
N LEU A 33 13.30 11.91 -4.14
CA LEU A 33 12.35 12.21 -5.20
C LEU A 33 12.33 13.71 -5.51
N ILE A 34 12.17 14.57 -4.51
CA ILE A 34 12.17 16.02 -4.66
C ILE A 34 13.50 16.52 -5.23
N GLY A 35 14.61 16.00 -4.74
CA GLY A 35 15.94 16.40 -5.21
C GLY A 35 16.24 16.00 -6.65
N ARG A 36 15.58 14.98 -7.18
CA ARG A 36 15.82 14.44 -8.53
C ARG A 36 14.76 14.83 -9.56
N SER A 37 13.49 14.81 -9.17
CA SER A 37 12.35 15.03 -10.08
C SER A 37 11.75 16.43 -9.95
N GLY A 38 12.17 17.19 -8.94
CA GLY A 38 11.58 18.49 -8.62
C GLY A 38 10.29 18.40 -7.82
N ILE A 39 9.90 19.52 -7.23
CA ILE A 39 8.74 19.58 -6.32
C ILE A 39 7.40 19.45 -7.08
N GLU A 40 7.33 19.90 -8.33
CA GLU A 40 6.12 19.86 -9.14
C GLU A 40 5.73 18.42 -9.53
N ALA A 41 6.70 17.65 -10.02
CA ALA A 41 6.49 16.23 -10.33
C ALA A 41 6.08 15.41 -9.09
N VAL A 42 6.73 15.68 -7.95
CA VAL A 42 6.37 15.03 -6.67
C VAL A 42 5.00 15.51 -6.18
N GLY A 43 4.64 16.78 -6.45
CA GLY A 43 3.30 17.32 -6.17
C GLY A 43 2.22 16.59 -6.95
N THR A 44 2.39 16.43 -8.26
CA THR A 44 1.49 15.68 -9.14
C THR A 44 1.34 14.22 -8.66
N TRP A 45 2.44 13.54 -8.39
CA TRP A 45 2.43 12.19 -7.84
C TRP A 45 1.69 12.10 -6.49
N SER A 46 1.93 13.04 -5.59
CA SER A 46 1.27 13.08 -4.28
C SER A 46 -0.23 13.33 -4.39
N LEU A 47 -0.67 14.15 -5.34
CA LEU A 47 -2.07 14.37 -5.65
C LEU A 47 -2.74 13.06 -6.12
N LEU A 48 -2.10 12.35 -7.04
CA LEU A 48 -2.58 11.07 -7.53
C LEU A 48 -2.68 10.02 -6.40
N LEU A 49 -1.69 9.97 -5.51
CA LEU A 49 -1.73 9.09 -4.33
C LEU A 49 -2.84 9.48 -3.35
N ALA A 50 -3.13 10.77 -3.18
CA ALA A 50 -4.24 11.23 -2.34
C ALA A 50 -5.58 10.70 -2.86
N TRP A 51 -5.78 10.69 -4.17
CA TRP A 51 -6.98 10.09 -4.80
C TRP A 51 -7.12 8.60 -4.49
N THR A 52 -6.05 7.83 -4.61
CA THR A 52 -6.11 6.40 -4.26
C THR A 52 -6.38 6.17 -2.78
N SER A 53 -5.99 7.11 -1.92
CA SER A 53 -6.30 7.04 -0.49
C SER A 53 -7.80 7.19 -0.21
N LEU A 54 -8.55 7.92 -1.04
CA LEU A 54 -10.02 7.99 -0.94
C LEU A 54 -10.68 6.63 -1.22
N ILE A 55 -10.16 5.86 -2.18
CA ILE A 55 -10.65 4.52 -2.48
C ILE A 55 -10.53 3.61 -1.26
N ARG A 56 -9.49 3.79 -0.44
CA ARG A 56 -9.29 3.01 0.79
C ARG A 56 -10.37 3.22 1.84
N LEU A 57 -11.10 4.35 1.82
CA LEU A 57 -12.28 4.54 2.67
C LEU A 57 -13.37 3.51 2.39
N GLY A 58 -13.36 2.90 1.19
CA GLY A 58 -14.26 1.81 0.83
C GLY A 58 -13.96 0.47 1.50
N ASP A 59 -12.89 0.33 2.28
CA ASP A 59 -12.62 -0.90 3.07
C ASP A 59 -13.75 -1.21 4.08
N LEU A 60 -14.50 -0.20 4.51
CA LEU A 60 -15.63 -0.35 5.44
C LEU A 60 -15.33 -1.28 6.63
N GLY A 61 -14.06 -1.45 6.96
CA GLY A 61 -13.61 -2.31 8.06
C GLY A 61 -13.49 -3.81 7.70
N LEU A 62 -13.52 -4.18 6.42
CA LEU A 62 -13.43 -5.58 5.98
C LEU A 62 -12.11 -6.24 6.42
N SER A 63 -10.98 -5.53 6.27
CA SER A 63 -9.67 -5.98 6.76
C SER A 63 -9.67 -6.20 8.28
N THR A 64 -10.30 -5.29 9.03
CA THR A 64 -10.44 -5.39 10.49
C THR A 64 -11.39 -6.51 10.90
N ALA A 65 -12.46 -6.73 10.14
CA ALA A 65 -13.38 -7.84 10.38
C ALA A 65 -12.67 -9.19 10.18
N THR A 66 -11.94 -9.35 9.08
CA THR A 66 -11.13 -10.56 8.80
C THR A 66 -10.13 -10.83 9.92
N LEU A 67 -9.37 -9.80 10.34
CA LEU A 67 -8.44 -9.90 11.46
C LEU A 67 -9.11 -10.42 12.73
N ARG A 68 -10.25 -9.81 13.11
CA ARG A 68 -10.97 -10.17 14.33
C ARG A 68 -11.55 -11.58 14.25
N PHE A 69 -12.03 -11.97 13.08
CA PHE A 69 -12.61 -13.29 12.87
C PHE A 69 -11.54 -14.37 12.97
N VAL A 70 -10.41 -14.18 12.27
CA VAL A 70 -9.25 -15.10 12.35
C VAL A 70 -8.73 -15.21 13.79
N ALA A 71 -8.62 -14.08 14.51
CA ALA A 71 -8.11 -14.06 15.88
C ALA A 71 -9.02 -14.76 16.93
N ARG A 72 -10.28 -15.06 16.58
CA ARG A 72 -11.22 -15.74 17.48
C ARG A 72 -11.16 -17.26 17.39
N HIS A 73 -10.61 -17.79 16.30
CA HIS A 73 -10.62 -19.23 16.02
C HIS A 73 -9.33 -19.89 16.54
N ASP A 74 -9.46 -21.13 16.95
CA ASP A 74 -8.35 -21.93 17.43
C ASP A 74 -7.51 -22.42 16.24
N LEU A 75 -6.24 -22.02 16.22
CA LEU A 75 -5.29 -22.37 15.16
C LEU A 75 -5.07 -23.87 15.00
N ASP A 76 -5.23 -24.63 16.08
CA ASP A 76 -4.95 -26.06 16.07
C ASP A 76 -6.16 -26.90 15.62
N HIS A 77 -7.39 -26.39 15.82
CA HIS A 77 -8.62 -27.17 15.60
C HIS A 77 -9.52 -26.62 14.48
N GLU A 78 -9.36 -25.34 14.08
CA GLU A 78 -10.28 -24.65 13.18
C GLU A 78 -9.59 -24.11 11.92
N GLN A 79 -8.54 -24.76 11.44
CA GLN A 79 -7.73 -24.32 10.30
C GLN A 79 -8.54 -24.12 9.01
N GLU A 80 -9.52 -24.97 8.74
CA GLU A 80 -10.38 -24.82 7.55
C GLU A 80 -11.23 -23.56 7.63
N VAL A 81 -11.83 -23.26 8.78
CA VAL A 81 -12.64 -22.06 8.98
C VAL A 81 -11.79 -20.80 8.84
N ILE A 82 -10.57 -20.83 9.35
CA ILE A 82 -9.61 -19.72 9.21
C ILE A 82 -9.24 -19.51 7.75
N ARG A 83 -8.93 -20.58 7.02
CA ARG A 83 -8.59 -20.52 5.59
C ARG A 83 -9.75 -19.96 4.79
N ASP A 84 -10.96 -20.50 4.96
CA ASP A 84 -12.14 -20.09 4.24
C ASP A 84 -12.49 -18.61 4.51
N THR A 85 -12.26 -18.15 5.75
CA THR A 85 -12.43 -16.75 6.14
C THR A 85 -11.44 -15.85 5.39
N ILE A 86 -10.17 -16.24 5.32
CA ILE A 86 -9.13 -15.47 4.61
C ILE A 86 -9.42 -15.45 3.11
N GLU A 87 -9.75 -16.59 2.50
CA GLU A 87 -10.07 -16.70 1.08
C GLU A 87 -11.30 -15.86 0.72
N THR A 88 -12.38 -15.95 1.52
CA THR A 88 -13.59 -15.13 1.35
C THR A 88 -13.26 -13.64 1.51
N GLY A 89 -12.43 -13.28 2.48
CA GLY A 89 -11.95 -11.92 2.68
C GLY A 89 -11.20 -11.39 1.47
N ILE A 90 -10.29 -12.18 0.91
CA ILE A 90 -9.52 -11.82 -0.30
C ILE A 90 -10.45 -11.66 -1.51
N LEU A 91 -11.36 -12.60 -1.74
CA LEU A 91 -12.28 -12.54 -2.87
C LEU A 91 -13.23 -11.36 -2.78
N SER A 92 -13.87 -11.16 -1.63
CA SER A 92 -14.80 -10.06 -1.39
C SER A 92 -14.10 -8.69 -1.54
N ASN A 93 -12.91 -8.56 -0.95
CA ASN A 93 -12.10 -7.36 -1.07
C ASN A 93 -11.68 -7.11 -2.52
N SER A 94 -11.22 -8.15 -3.23
CA SER A 94 -10.83 -8.02 -4.64
C SER A 94 -11.99 -7.53 -5.50
N ALA A 95 -13.20 -8.03 -5.28
CA ALA A 95 -14.39 -7.61 -6.01
C ALA A 95 -14.75 -6.15 -5.69
N ILE A 96 -14.83 -5.79 -4.40
CA ILE A 96 -15.20 -4.42 -3.97
C ILE A 96 -14.13 -3.42 -4.44
N PHE A 97 -12.86 -3.68 -4.14
CA PHE A 97 -11.80 -2.74 -4.52
C PHE A 97 -11.50 -2.75 -6.01
N GLY A 98 -11.71 -3.85 -6.72
CA GLY A 98 -11.67 -3.88 -8.18
C GLY A 98 -12.70 -2.92 -8.78
N LEU A 99 -13.94 -2.98 -8.31
CA LEU A 99 -15.01 -2.06 -8.73
C LEU A 99 -14.69 -0.61 -8.37
N LEU A 100 -14.28 -0.34 -7.12
CA LEU A 100 -13.92 1.01 -6.68
C LEU A 100 -12.73 1.59 -7.44
N ASN A 101 -11.73 0.77 -7.77
CA ASN A 101 -10.61 1.20 -8.61
C ASN A 101 -11.06 1.54 -10.03
N LEU A 102 -11.93 0.75 -10.65
CA LEU A 102 -12.47 1.04 -11.98
C LEU A 102 -13.28 2.35 -12.00
N LEU A 103 -14.15 2.55 -11.01
CA LEU A 103 -14.91 3.79 -10.88
C LEU A 103 -13.98 4.98 -10.59
N GLY A 104 -13.02 4.82 -9.67
CA GLY A 104 -12.04 5.83 -9.34
C GLY A 104 -11.17 6.22 -10.53
N TRP A 105 -10.77 5.26 -11.37
CA TRP A 105 -10.06 5.54 -12.62
C TRP A 105 -10.88 6.43 -13.53
N GLY A 106 -12.14 6.08 -13.80
CA GLY A 106 -13.01 6.89 -14.64
C GLY A 106 -13.17 8.33 -14.13
N VAL A 107 -13.38 8.49 -12.80
CA VAL A 107 -13.49 9.81 -12.16
C VAL A 107 -12.18 10.57 -12.26
N LEU A 108 -11.05 9.94 -11.94
CA LEU A 108 -9.75 10.61 -11.97
C LEU A 108 -9.33 10.97 -13.40
N ALA A 109 -9.52 10.08 -14.37
CA ALA A 109 -9.23 10.37 -15.77
C ALA A 109 -10.05 11.57 -16.28
N TRP A 110 -11.30 11.69 -15.85
CA TRP A 110 -12.17 12.83 -16.21
C TRP A 110 -11.77 14.12 -15.50
N THR A 111 -11.32 14.06 -14.26
CA THR A 111 -10.97 15.25 -13.45
C THR A 111 -9.52 15.69 -13.62
N LEU A 112 -8.64 14.81 -14.08
CA LEU A 112 -7.19 15.05 -14.19
C LEU A 112 -6.83 16.35 -14.92
N PRO A 113 -7.46 16.71 -16.08
CA PRO A 113 -7.16 17.95 -16.77
C PRO A 113 -7.46 19.24 -15.98
N TYR A 114 -8.29 19.14 -14.94
CA TYR A 114 -8.62 20.27 -14.06
C TYR A 114 -7.72 20.35 -12.82
N LEU A 115 -6.98 19.26 -12.53
CA LEU A 115 -6.18 19.14 -11.31
C LEU A 115 -4.67 19.31 -11.56
N VAL A 116 -4.23 19.03 -12.79
CA VAL A 116 -2.82 19.03 -13.18
C VAL A 116 -2.60 20.04 -14.27
N SER A 117 -1.46 20.74 -14.25
CA SER A 117 -1.08 21.68 -15.32
C SER A 117 -0.93 20.96 -16.66
N ALA A 118 -1.16 21.69 -17.76
CA ALA A 118 -1.09 21.15 -19.12
C ALA A 118 0.27 20.47 -19.40
N ASP A 119 1.35 21.01 -18.85
CA ASP A 119 2.71 20.50 -19.04
C ASP A 119 2.94 19.12 -18.42
N HIS A 120 2.18 18.76 -17.37
CA HIS A 120 2.28 17.48 -16.67
C HIS A 120 1.09 16.54 -16.92
N LEU A 121 0.14 16.94 -17.78
CA LEU A 121 -1.07 16.15 -18.04
C LEU A 121 -0.74 14.79 -18.66
N ALA A 122 0.09 14.78 -19.69
CA ALA A 122 0.49 13.54 -20.37
C ALA A 122 1.21 12.55 -19.45
N GLU A 123 2.06 13.06 -18.55
CA GLU A 123 2.71 12.26 -17.51
C GLU A 123 1.69 11.69 -16.52
N GLY A 124 0.74 12.52 -16.08
CA GLY A 124 -0.34 12.10 -15.18
C GLY A 124 -1.19 10.99 -15.79
N GLU A 125 -1.60 11.12 -17.06
CA GLU A 125 -2.38 10.10 -17.78
C GLU A 125 -1.60 8.79 -17.93
N ALA A 126 -0.31 8.83 -18.24
CA ALA A 126 0.54 7.66 -18.35
C ALA A 126 0.72 6.93 -17.01
N LEU A 127 0.62 7.64 -15.89
CA LEU A 127 0.76 7.07 -14.54
C LEU A 127 -0.53 6.41 -14.04
N LEU A 128 -1.72 6.77 -14.56
CA LEU A 128 -3.00 6.28 -14.07
C LEU A 128 -3.10 4.75 -14.01
N PRO A 129 -2.78 3.96 -15.05
CA PRO A 129 -2.87 2.50 -15.01
C PRO A 129 -2.05 1.91 -13.88
N TRP A 130 -0.81 2.40 -13.72
CA TRP A 130 0.11 1.92 -12.69
C TRP A 130 -0.35 2.29 -11.30
N LEU A 131 -0.90 3.48 -11.13
CA LEU A 131 -1.44 3.96 -9.88
C LEU A 131 -2.58 3.06 -9.39
N PHE A 132 -3.54 2.75 -10.28
CA PHE A 132 -4.68 1.93 -9.92
C PHE A 132 -4.30 0.46 -9.70
N LEU A 133 -3.35 -0.07 -10.48
CA LEU A 133 -2.77 -1.39 -10.23
C LEU A 133 -2.11 -1.45 -8.84
N LEU A 134 -1.28 -0.47 -8.52
CA LEU A 134 -0.62 -0.39 -7.20
C LEU A 134 -1.63 -0.22 -6.07
N SER A 135 -2.67 0.60 -6.28
CA SER A 135 -3.76 0.77 -5.32
C SER A 135 -4.48 -0.55 -5.04
N PHE A 136 -4.82 -1.29 -6.09
CA PHE A 136 -5.47 -2.60 -5.98
C PHE A 136 -4.59 -3.60 -5.23
N LEU A 137 -3.32 -3.74 -5.61
CA LEU A 137 -2.37 -4.64 -4.96
C LEU A 137 -2.12 -4.25 -3.50
N SER A 138 -2.05 -2.96 -3.21
CA SER A 138 -1.92 -2.45 -1.84
C SER A 138 -3.12 -2.84 -0.97
N ASN A 139 -4.33 -2.69 -1.49
CA ASN A 139 -5.54 -3.10 -0.76
C ASN A 139 -5.57 -4.60 -0.48
N LEU A 140 -5.17 -5.42 -1.46
CA LEU A 140 -5.03 -6.86 -1.28
C LEU A 140 -4.03 -7.21 -0.16
N SER A 141 -2.90 -6.51 -0.14
CA SER A 141 -1.87 -6.69 0.87
C SER A 141 -2.37 -6.39 2.29
N TRP A 142 -3.31 -5.46 2.47
CA TRP A 142 -3.86 -5.14 3.78
C TRP A 142 -4.64 -6.29 4.40
N ILE A 143 -5.40 -7.06 3.61
CA ILE A 143 -6.09 -8.25 4.12
C ILE A 143 -5.08 -9.32 4.54
N VAL A 144 -4.06 -9.56 3.71
CA VAL A 144 -3.02 -10.54 4.04
C VAL A 144 -2.29 -10.14 5.33
N LEU A 145 -1.90 -8.87 5.46
CA LEU A 145 -1.24 -8.36 6.67
C LEU A 145 -2.17 -8.41 7.89
N GLY A 146 -3.46 -8.10 7.73
CA GLY A 146 -4.47 -8.22 8.76
C GLY A 146 -4.66 -9.68 9.21
N SER A 147 -4.69 -10.62 8.28
CA SER A 147 -4.77 -12.06 8.56
C SER A 147 -3.55 -12.53 9.36
N LEU A 148 -2.33 -12.12 8.97
CA LEU A 148 -1.11 -12.41 9.73
C LEU A 148 -1.15 -11.85 11.15
N GLN A 149 -1.74 -10.69 11.35
CA GLN A 149 -1.94 -10.12 12.68
C GLN A 149 -2.95 -10.94 13.50
N GLY A 150 -4.05 -11.37 12.86
CA GLY A 150 -5.05 -12.26 13.47
C GLY A 150 -4.44 -13.60 13.91
N LEU A 151 -3.51 -14.14 13.13
CA LEU A 151 -2.73 -15.34 13.42
C LEU A 151 -1.60 -15.13 14.46
N HIS A 152 -1.60 -14.00 15.17
CA HIS A 152 -0.54 -13.60 16.10
C HIS A 152 0.87 -13.48 15.47
N ALA A 153 0.97 -13.46 14.14
CA ALA A 153 2.21 -13.30 13.38
C ALA A 153 2.51 -11.84 13.01
N GLY A 154 2.11 -10.88 13.84
CA GLY A 154 2.29 -9.45 13.60
C GLY A 154 3.76 -9.03 13.37
N TYR A 155 4.73 -9.77 13.91
CA TYR A 155 6.15 -9.55 13.64
C TYR A 155 6.53 -9.86 12.18
N VAL A 156 5.85 -10.81 11.53
CA VAL A 156 6.05 -11.12 10.10
C VAL A 156 5.51 -9.96 9.26
N ALA A 157 4.29 -9.50 9.57
CA ALA A 157 3.69 -8.35 8.92
C ALA A 157 4.59 -7.10 9.01
N ALA A 158 5.17 -6.84 10.19
CA ALA A 158 6.11 -5.74 10.41
C ALA A 158 7.36 -5.85 9.52
N ARG A 159 7.97 -7.04 9.44
CA ARG A 159 9.14 -7.29 8.59
C ARG A 159 8.83 -7.12 7.11
N LEU A 160 7.69 -7.61 6.64
CA LEU A 160 7.25 -7.45 5.25
C LEU A 160 7.04 -5.98 4.90
N SER A 161 6.45 -5.20 5.80
CA SER A 161 6.28 -3.75 5.61
C SER A 161 7.62 -3.01 5.49
N VAL A 162 8.59 -3.33 6.34
CA VAL A 162 9.94 -2.73 6.26
C VAL A 162 10.63 -3.15 4.96
N ALA A 163 10.56 -4.42 4.57
CA ALA A 163 11.15 -4.91 3.33
C ALA A 163 10.55 -4.21 2.11
N GLY A 164 9.23 -4.00 2.09
CA GLY A 164 8.52 -3.24 1.05
C GLY A 164 9.01 -1.80 0.95
N ASN A 165 9.19 -1.11 2.08
CA ASN A 165 9.68 0.27 2.10
C ASN A 165 11.15 0.36 1.65
N ILE A 166 11.99 -0.62 1.99
CA ILE A 166 13.37 -0.70 1.50
C ILE A 166 13.37 -0.90 -0.02
N LEU A 167 12.56 -1.83 -0.52
CA LEU A 167 12.42 -2.06 -1.95
C LEU A 167 11.96 -0.80 -2.68
N GLN A 168 10.96 -0.09 -2.13
CA GLN A 168 10.50 1.18 -2.68
C GLN A 168 11.62 2.23 -2.76
N LEU A 169 12.42 2.37 -1.70
CA LEU A 169 13.57 3.27 -1.69
C LEU A 169 14.62 2.88 -2.75
N VAL A 170 14.95 1.59 -2.86
CA VAL A 170 15.90 1.08 -3.87
C VAL A 170 15.39 1.36 -5.28
N LEU A 171 14.12 1.07 -5.56
CA LEU A 171 13.49 1.35 -6.85
C LEU A 171 13.49 2.85 -7.16
N ALA A 172 13.20 3.71 -6.20
CA ALA A 172 13.28 5.16 -6.36
C ALA A 172 14.70 5.63 -6.72
N ILE A 173 15.73 5.03 -6.12
CA ILE A 173 17.13 5.37 -6.43
C ILE A 173 17.54 4.88 -7.81
N VAL A 174 17.10 3.69 -8.22
CA VAL A 174 17.54 3.04 -9.47
C VAL A 174 16.75 3.53 -10.69
N LEU A 175 15.42 3.66 -10.58
CA LEU A 175 14.55 3.93 -11.73
C LEU A 175 14.50 5.41 -12.11
N ILE A 176 14.63 6.34 -11.16
CA ILE A 176 14.57 7.77 -11.47
C ILE A 176 15.69 8.21 -12.42
N PRO A 177 16.97 7.80 -12.29
CA PRO A 177 18.01 8.16 -13.24
C PRO A 177 17.74 7.65 -14.66
N VAL A 178 17.14 6.45 -14.79
CA VAL A 178 16.85 5.82 -16.09
C VAL A 178 15.78 6.61 -16.85
N SER A 179 14.76 7.11 -16.14
CA SER A 179 13.69 7.91 -16.75
C SER A 179 14.20 9.25 -17.32
N TYR A 180 15.13 9.90 -16.62
CA TYR A 180 15.72 11.19 -17.06
C TYR A 180 16.66 11.06 -18.26
N THR A 181 17.39 9.95 -18.36
CA THR A 181 18.30 9.73 -19.52
C THR A 181 17.54 9.47 -20.80
N HIS A 182 16.37 8.82 -20.74
CA HIS A 182 15.53 8.59 -21.92
C HIS A 182 14.81 9.85 -22.42
N LEU A 183 14.37 10.73 -21.54
CA LEU A 183 13.70 11.99 -21.92
C LEU A 183 14.70 12.98 -22.57
N ARG A 184 15.94 13.07 -22.08
CA ARG A 184 16.99 13.93 -22.66
C ARG A 184 17.56 13.42 -23.99
N ALA A 185 17.37 12.16 -24.35
CA ALA A 185 17.84 11.60 -25.62
C ALA A 185 16.88 11.90 -26.78
N HIS A 186 15.72 12.49 -26.51
CA HIS A 186 14.71 12.87 -27.51
C HIS A 186 14.58 14.40 -27.71
N GLU A 187 15.37 15.22 -27.02
CA GLU A 187 15.61 16.64 -27.31
C GLU A 187 16.90 16.82 -28.14
#